data_afdc3df524ae7bf9ab919cc44243f109
#
_entry.id   afdc3df524ae7bf9ab919cc44243f109
#
_cell.length_a   1.000
_cell.length_b   1.000
_cell.length_c   1.000
_cell.angle_alpha   90.00
_cell.angle_beta   90.00
_cell.angle_gamma   90.00
#
_symmetry.space_group_name_H-M   'P 1'
#
loop_
_entity.id
_entity.type
_entity.pdbx_description
1 polymer ?
#
loop_
_entity_poly.entity_id
_entity_poly.type
_entity_poly.pdbx_seq_one_letter_code
_entity_poly.pdbx_strand_id
1 'polypeptide(L)'
;MNDMNELTNKLQQLMVPKAALIAYEYRENRYGNGMHYLELHPINDRGRMEAAMPVTYEFMDSLMESYTDDRRNVPHGKIPANMLWCDTRKGHERYIWYNPPGKRKMFFAGSLNIPDGTFHVPGVIYKVSGDRLDIFSYKGEKPAENSPLFLAPFFNVTGSSACLG
;
A
#
# COMPACT_ATOMS: atom_id res chain seq x y z
N MET A 1 33.83 7.47 -1.45
CA MET A 1 33.33 8.70 -0.80
C MET A 1 33.07 9.84 -1.79
N ASN A 2 33.54 9.72 -3.05
CA ASN A 2 33.37 10.76 -4.10
C ASN A 2 31.99 10.75 -4.80
N ASP A 3 31.32 9.59 -4.90
CA ASP A 3 30.08 9.47 -5.70
C ASP A 3 28.87 10.24 -5.11
N MET A 4 28.77 10.32 -3.80
CA MET A 4 27.66 11.06 -3.15
C MET A 4 27.77 12.57 -3.34
N ASN A 5 28.99 13.12 -3.30
CA ASN A 5 29.23 14.54 -3.54
C ASN A 5 28.99 14.91 -5.00
N GLU A 6 29.35 14.05 -5.93
CA GLU A 6 29.14 14.26 -7.36
C GLU A 6 27.64 14.20 -7.72
N LEU A 7 26.88 13.27 -7.12
CA LEU A 7 25.43 13.19 -7.28
C LEU A 7 24.73 14.43 -6.70
N THR A 8 25.14 14.87 -5.51
CA THR A 8 24.62 16.09 -4.86
C THR A 8 24.89 17.32 -5.70
N ASN A 9 26.09 17.45 -6.25
CA ASN A 9 26.45 18.57 -7.13
C ASN A 9 25.67 18.58 -8.45
N LYS A 10 25.44 17.41 -9.05
CA LYS A 10 24.61 17.28 -10.26
C LYS A 10 23.13 17.60 -9.98
N LEU A 11 22.58 17.20 -8.84
CA LEU A 11 21.23 17.56 -8.44
C LEU A 11 21.09 19.07 -8.18
N GLN A 12 22.08 19.69 -7.56
CA GLN A 12 22.09 21.15 -7.33
C GLN A 12 22.17 21.96 -8.62
N GLN A 13 22.71 21.41 -9.72
CA GLN A 13 22.73 22.07 -11.02
C GLN A 13 21.36 22.01 -11.75
N LEU A 14 20.52 21.02 -11.43
CA LEU A 14 19.23 20.76 -12.09
C LEU A 14 18.04 21.22 -11.27
N MET A 15 18.17 21.33 -9.96
CA MET A 15 17.09 21.67 -9.04
C MET A 15 17.45 22.88 -8.19
N VAL A 16 16.59 23.88 -8.24
CA VAL A 16 16.73 25.11 -7.43
C VAL A 16 15.77 25.00 -6.25
N PRO A 17 16.24 25.06 -4.99
CA PRO A 17 15.35 25.05 -3.84
C PRO A 17 14.48 26.31 -3.85
N LYS A 18 13.16 26.13 -3.70
CA LYS A 18 12.17 27.22 -3.71
C LYS A 18 11.61 27.51 -2.33
N ALA A 19 11.62 26.54 -1.44
CA ALA A 19 11.12 26.71 -0.07
C ALA A 19 11.75 25.71 0.88
N ALA A 20 11.73 26.00 2.18
CA ALA A 20 12.03 25.08 3.27
C ALA A 20 10.83 25.00 4.20
N LEU A 21 10.46 23.78 4.61
CA LEU A 21 9.43 23.51 5.60
C LEU A 21 10.12 23.13 6.91
N ILE A 22 9.85 23.88 7.98
CA ILE A 22 10.43 23.63 9.29
C ILE A 22 9.33 23.18 10.23
N ALA A 23 9.53 21.99 10.84
CA ALA A 23 8.64 21.43 11.84
C ALA A 23 9.19 21.71 13.24
N TYR A 24 8.34 22.23 14.11
CA TYR A 24 8.65 22.46 15.51
C TYR A 24 7.86 21.51 16.38
N GLU A 25 8.49 20.96 17.40
CA GLU A 25 7.86 20.14 18.41
C GLU A 25 7.87 20.86 19.76
N TYR A 26 6.77 20.79 20.51
CA TYR A 26 6.73 21.34 21.87
C TYR A 26 7.64 20.54 22.82
N ARG A 27 8.53 21.23 23.51
CA ARG A 27 9.44 20.60 24.49
C ARG A 27 8.73 19.96 25.69
N GLU A 28 7.56 20.48 26.07
CA GLU A 28 6.77 19.98 27.18
C GLU A 28 5.52 19.26 26.67
N ASN A 29 5.62 17.95 26.57
CA ASN A 29 4.51 17.10 26.14
C ASN A 29 3.59 16.75 27.33
N ARG A 30 2.87 17.73 27.86
CA ARG A 30 1.89 17.49 28.95
C ARG A 30 0.60 16.79 28.46
N TYR A 31 0.38 16.67 27.17
CA TYR A 31 -0.87 16.18 26.59
C TYR A 31 -0.73 15.00 25.60
N GLY A 32 0.43 14.37 25.50
CA GLY A 32 0.58 13.07 24.82
C GLY A 32 0.38 13.03 23.31
N ASN A 33 -0.13 14.09 22.68
CA ASN A 33 -0.26 14.20 21.24
C ASN A 33 0.77 15.21 20.74
N GLY A 34 1.83 14.74 20.08
CA GLY A 34 2.84 15.61 19.48
C GLY A 34 2.18 16.59 18.52
N MET A 35 1.86 17.79 19.01
CA MET A 35 1.46 18.89 18.15
C MET A 35 2.70 19.48 17.50
N HIS A 36 2.77 19.34 16.18
CA HIS A 36 3.81 19.95 15.38
C HIS A 36 3.32 21.31 14.85
N TYR A 37 4.12 22.34 15.01
CA TYR A 37 3.92 23.59 14.33
C TYR A 37 4.81 23.62 13.09
N LEU A 38 4.26 24.02 11.94
CA LEU A 38 4.95 24.03 10.66
C LEU A 38 5.07 25.48 10.15
N GLU A 39 6.28 25.84 9.76
CA GLU A 39 6.57 27.10 9.08
C GLU A 39 7.11 26.85 7.68
N LEU A 40 6.63 27.65 6.73
CA LEU A 40 7.14 27.69 5.37
C LEU A 40 8.07 28.89 5.22
N HIS A 41 9.31 28.65 4.79
CA HIS A 41 10.28 29.68 4.47
C HIS A 41 10.54 29.71 2.97
N PRO A 42 10.10 30.71 2.22
CA PRO A 42 10.48 30.89 0.83
C PRO A 42 12.00 31.03 0.69
N ILE A 43 12.54 30.54 -0.41
CA ILE A 43 13.95 30.70 -0.75
C ILE A 43 14.01 31.57 -2.00
N ASN A 44 14.66 32.72 -1.88
CA ASN A 44 14.79 33.68 -2.99
C ASN A 44 15.80 33.20 -4.06
N ASP A 45 15.86 33.92 -5.18
CA ASP A 45 16.73 33.55 -6.30
C ASP A 45 18.25 33.65 -5.99
N ARG A 46 18.61 34.21 -4.83
CA ARG A 46 19.99 34.19 -4.30
C ARG A 46 20.25 33.01 -3.36
N GLY A 47 19.31 32.09 -3.24
CA GLY A 47 19.40 30.89 -2.35
C GLY A 47 19.29 31.23 -0.86
N ARG A 48 18.77 32.42 -0.49
CA ARG A 48 18.59 32.80 0.92
C ARG A 48 17.15 32.52 1.38
N MET A 49 17.03 31.99 2.55
CA MET A 49 15.76 31.75 3.24
C MET A 49 15.15 33.12 3.65
N GLU A 50 13.89 33.33 3.36
CA GLU A 50 13.12 34.51 3.70
C GLU A 50 12.33 34.31 5.02
N ALA A 51 11.59 35.36 5.44
CA ALA A 51 10.79 35.28 6.66
C ALA A 51 9.78 34.17 6.61
N ALA A 52 9.55 33.53 7.78
CA ALA A 52 8.57 32.48 7.94
C ALA A 52 7.16 32.96 7.63
N MET A 53 6.37 32.11 7.01
CA MET A 53 4.94 32.29 6.82
C MET A 53 4.18 31.02 7.25
N PRO A 54 2.91 31.14 7.65
CA PRO A 54 2.09 29.98 7.95
C PRO A 54 1.95 29.06 6.74
N VAL A 55 1.98 27.77 7.00
CA VAL A 55 1.71 26.76 5.95
C VAL A 55 0.23 26.79 5.62
N THR A 56 -0.12 27.00 4.35
CA THR A 56 -1.51 26.96 3.89
C THR A 56 -1.93 25.55 3.51
N TYR A 57 -3.24 25.29 3.54
CA TYR A 57 -3.79 24.01 3.07
C TYR A 57 -3.47 23.79 1.59
N GLU A 58 -3.57 24.83 0.75
CA GLU A 58 -3.26 24.75 -0.68
C GLU A 58 -1.79 24.33 -0.92
N PHE A 59 -0.85 24.86 -0.12
CA PHE A 59 0.55 24.46 -0.21
C PHE A 59 0.73 22.98 0.15
N MET A 60 0.09 22.52 1.23
CA MET A 60 0.15 21.13 1.64
C MET A 60 -0.48 20.19 0.62
N ASP A 61 -1.62 20.56 0.06
CA ASP A 61 -2.30 19.80 -0.97
C ASP A 61 -1.43 19.69 -2.24
N SER A 62 -0.86 20.79 -2.72
CA SER A 62 0.08 20.80 -3.86
C SER A 62 1.32 19.94 -3.60
N LEU A 63 1.89 20.00 -2.40
CA LEU A 63 3.02 19.19 -2.01
C LEU A 63 2.67 17.71 -1.98
N MET A 64 1.51 17.37 -1.41
CA MET A 64 1.00 16.01 -1.36
C MET A 64 0.67 15.46 -2.75
N GLU A 65 0.08 16.26 -3.63
CA GLU A 65 -0.20 15.88 -5.02
C GLU A 65 1.09 15.58 -5.77
N SER A 66 2.08 16.47 -5.73
CA SER A 66 3.38 16.29 -6.39
C SER A 66 4.08 15.02 -5.88
N TYR A 67 4.05 14.79 -4.56
CA TYR A 67 4.66 13.61 -3.96
C TYR A 67 3.88 12.32 -4.24
N THR A 68 2.57 12.42 -4.39
CA THR A 68 1.69 11.27 -4.69
C THR A 68 1.77 10.88 -6.15
N ASP A 69 1.92 11.84 -7.07
CA ASP A 69 2.08 11.56 -8.51
C ASP A 69 3.38 10.82 -8.79
N ASP A 70 4.48 11.15 -8.14
CA ASP A 70 5.73 10.38 -8.21
C ASP A 70 5.54 8.94 -7.71
N ARG A 71 4.69 8.71 -6.71
CA ARG A 71 4.36 7.38 -6.20
C ARG A 71 3.36 6.62 -7.06
N ARG A 72 2.42 7.30 -7.71
CA ARG A 72 1.47 6.70 -8.65
C ARG A 72 2.13 6.21 -9.92
N ASN A 73 3.24 6.82 -10.30
CA ASN A 73 4.05 6.44 -11.47
C ASN A 73 5.04 5.30 -11.20
N VAL A 74 5.05 4.69 -10.02
CA VAL A 74 5.81 3.45 -9.81
C VAL A 74 5.24 2.37 -10.72
N PRO A 75 6.01 1.82 -11.67
CA PRO A 75 5.50 0.81 -12.58
C PRO A 75 5.14 -0.45 -11.78
N HIS A 76 3.86 -0.72 -11.65
CA HIS A 76 3.34 -1.90 -10.94
C HIS A 76 3.50 -3.20 -11.74
N GLY A 77 4.14 -3.13 -12.91
CA GLY A 77 4.22 -4.24 -13.83
C GLY A 77 2.84 -4.59 -14.44
N LYS A 78 2.71 -5.80 -14.97
CA LYS A 78 1.44 -6.28 -15.54
C LYS A 78 0.50 -6.71 -14.43
N ILE A 79 -0.58 -5.96 -14.22
CA ILE A 79 -1.63 -6.34 -13.26
C ILE A 79 -2.43 -7.51 -13.85
N PRO A 80 -2.58 -8.63 -13.14
CA PRO A 80 -3.37 -9.77 -13.61
C PRO A 80 -4.84 -9.41 -13.80
N ALA A 81 -5.49 -9.98 -14.82
CA ALA A 81 -6.90 -9.71 -15.14
C ALA A 81 -7.89 -10.11 -14.03
N ASN A 82 -7.47 -10.99 -13.12
CA ASN A 82 -8.25 -11.42 -11.96
C ASN A 82 -7.95 -10.62 -10.68
N MET A 83 -7.18 -9.54 -10.75
CA MET A 83 -7.00 -8.60 -9.64
C MET A 83 -8.23 -7.73 -9.51
N LEU A 84 -8.81 -7.69 -8.30
CA LEU A 84 -9.97 -6.86 -7.95
C LEU A 84 -9.54 -5.55 -7.29
N TRP A 85 -8.47 -5.59 -6.51
CA TRP A 85 -7.95 -4.43 -5.79
C TRP A 85 -6.45 -4.54 -5.61
N CYS A 86 -5.75 -3.42 -5.74
CA CYS A 86 -4.32 -3.32 -5.51
C CYS A 86 -4.01 -1.97 -4.85
N ASP A 87 -3.54 -2.02 -3.61
CA ASP A 87 -3.00 -0.87 -2.89
C ASP A 87 -1.57 -1.19 -2.47
N THR A 88 -0.62 -0.43 -2.99
CA THR A 88 0.82 -0.63 -2.77
C THR A 88 1.42 0.41 -1.83
N ARG A 89 0.60 1.30 -1.25
CA ARG A 89 1.10 2.32 -0.34
C ARG A 89 1.68 1.69 0.91
N LYS A 90 2.89 2.08 1.27
CA LYS A 90 3.60 1.56 2.44
C LYS A 90 2.75 1.66 3.72
N GLY A 91 2.57 0.53 4.40
CA GLY A 91 1.74 0.41 5.60
C GLY A 91 0.23 0.29 5.35
N HIS A 92 -0.18 0.33 4.08
CA HIS A 92 -1.58 0.14 3.65
C HIS A 92 -1.72 -0.92 2.57
N GLU A 93 -0.66 -1.72 2.37
CA GLU A 93 -0.61 -2.73 1.33
C GLU A 93 -1.81 -3.66 1.43
N ARG A 94 -2.56 -3.75 0.33
CA ARG A 94 -3.73 -4.60 0.23
C ARG A 94 -3.87 -5.12 -1.20
N TYR A 95 -4.00 -6.43 -1.32
CA TYR A 95 -4.17 -7.10 -2.59
C TYR A 95 -5.40 -7.98 -2.51
N ILE A 96 -6.31 -7.84 -3.48
CA ILE A 96 -7.50 -8.70 -3.57
C ILE A 96 -7.56 -9.25 -5.00
N TRP A 97 -7.60 -10.55 -5.12
CA TRP A 97 -7.77 -11.22 -6.41
C TRP A 97 -8.71 -12.40 -6.27
N TYR A 98 -9.17 -12.91 -7.40
CA TYR A 98 -10.04 -14.07 -7.42
C TYR A 98 -9.52 -15.16 -8.34
N ASN A 99 -9.90 -16.39 -8.04
CA ASN A 99 -9.79 -17.51 -8.95
C ASN A 99 -11.20 -17.99 -9.29
N PRO A 100 -11.54 -18.15 -10.59
CA PRO A 100 -12.85 -18.66 -10.99
C PRO A 100 -13.06 -20.11 -10.53
N PRO A 101 -14.31 -20.57 -10.41
CA PRO A 101 -14.61 -21.96 -10.09
C PRO A 101 -14.03 -22.90 -11.14
N GLY A 102 -13.68 -24.11 -10.74
CA GLY A 102 -13.12 -25.08 -11.67
C GLY A 102 -12.56 -26.32 -11.02
N LYS A 103 -12.15 -27.27 -11.83
CA LYS A 103 -11.47 -28.49 -11.38
C LYS A 103 -10.02 -28.19 -11.05
N ARG A 104 -9.57 -28.55 -9.85
CA ARG A 104 -8.20 -28.35 -9.38
C ARG A 104 -7.68 -29.59 -8.71
N LYS A 105 -6.42 -29.92 -8.97
CA LYS A 105 -5.72 -30.96 -8.23
C LYS A 105 -5.46 -30.45 -6.81
N MET A 106 -5.87 -31.20 -5.82
CA MET A 106 -5.69 -30.89 -4.40
C MET A 106 -4.91 -32.02 -3.74
N PHE A 107 -4.06 -31.61 -2.79
CA PHE A 107 -3.24 -32.47 -1.98
C PHE A 107 -3.63 -32.29 -0.52
N PHE A 108 -3.74 -33.37 0.20
CA PHE A 108 -4.19 -33.38 1.59
C PHE A 108 -3.12 -33.95 2.51
N ALA A 109 -3.05 -33.40 3.74
CA ALA A 109 -2.21 -33.99 4.76
C ALA A 109 -2.71 -35.41 5.07
N GLY A 110 -1.79 -36.36 5.22
CA GLY A 110 -2.15 -37.78 5.47
C GLY A 110 -3.03 -37.98 6.68
N SER A 111 -2.97 -37.12 7.68
CA SER A 111 -3.82 -37.14 8.88
C SER A 111 -5.30 -36.89 8.60
N LEU A 112 -5.65 -36.33 7.45
CA LEU A 112 -7.05 -36.11 7.06
C LEU A 112 -7.73 -37.33 6.45
N ASN A 113 -6.98 -38.37 6.10
CA ASN A 113 -7.48 -39.57 5.42
C ASN A 113 -8.30 -39.27 4.15
N ILE A 114 -7.97 -38.19 3.45
CA ILE A 114 -8.58 -37.81 2.18
C ILE A 114 -7.55 -38.09 1.08
N PRO A 115 -7.89 -38.88 0.04
CA PRO A 115 -6.96 -39.12 -1.05
C PRO A 115 -6.72 -37.85 -1.88
N ASP A 116 -5.51 -37.69 -2.33
CA ASP A 116 -5.18 -36.66 -3.32
C ASP A 116 -5.98 -36.88 -4.60
N GLY A 117 -6.44 -35.79 -5.22
CA GLY A 117 -7.30 -35.94 -6.38
C GLY A 117 -7.65 -34.60 -7.03
N THR A 118 -8.51 -34.71 -8.06
CA THR A 118 -9.04 -33.51 -8.75
C THR A 118 -10.46 -33.27 -8.26
N PHE A 119 -10.65 -32.11 -7.65
CA PHE A 119 -11.93 -31.71 -7.05
C PHE A 119 -12.49 -30.49 -7.76
N HIS A 120 -13.80 -30.33 -7.72
CA HIS A 120 -14.47 -29.11 -8.15
C HIS A 120 -14.39 -28.09 -7.01
N VAL A 121 -13.65 -27.01 -7.23
CA VAL A 121 -13.45 -25.94 -6.27
C VAL A 121 -14.33 -24.75 -6.67
N PRO A 122 -15.09 -24.14 -5.74
CA PRO A 122 -15.88 -22.95 -6.03
C PRO A 122 -14.98 -21.77 -6.42
N GLY A 123 -15.56 -20.66 -6.86
CA GLY A 123 -14.84 -19.42 -7.02
C GLY A 123 -14.28 -18.97 -5.67
N VAL A 124 -13.04 -18.52 -5.66
CA VAL A 124 -12.31 -18.13 -4.43
C VAL A 124 -11.76 -16.74 -4.56
N ILE A 125 -11.96 -15.92 -3.52
CA ILE A 125 -11.35 -14.60 -3.37
C ILE A 125 -10.27 -14.69 -2.30
N TYR A 126 -9.11 -14.16 -2.60
CA TYR A 126 -7.98 -13.99 -1.69
C TYR A 126 -7.80 -12.52 -1.38
N LYS A 127 -7.61 -12.19 -0.11
CA LYS A 127 -7.30 -10.84 0.36
C LYS A 127 -6.07 -10.89 1.25
N VAL A 128 -5.01 -10.23 0.82
CA VAL A 128 -3.81 -9.99 1.62
C VAL A 128 -3.83 -8.58 2.18
N SER A 129 -3.56 -8.44 3.47
CA SER A 129 -3.36 -7.14 4.13
C SER A 129 -2.27 -7.32 5.19
N GLY A 130 -1.11 -6.73 4.98
CA GLY A 130 0.07 -6.98 5.80
C GLY A 130 0.46 -8.46 5.77
N ASP A 131 0.55 -9.08 6.93
CA ASP A 131 0.89 -10.49 7.14
C ASP A 131 -0.31 -11.44 7.15
N ARG A 132 -1.52 -10.92 6.92
CA ARG A 132 -2.76 -11.69 6.98
C ARG A 132 -3.28 -12.04 5.59
N LEU A 133 -3.64 -13.31 5.40
CA LEU A 133 -4.37 -13.82 4.25
C LEU A 133 -5.79 -14.22 4.64
N ASP A 134 -6.79 -13.55 4.12
CA ASP A 134 -8.19 -13.94 4.21
C ASP A 134 -8.63 -14.62 2.91
N ILE A 135 -9.43 -15.69 3.04
CA ILE A 135 -9.92 -16.48 1.90
C ILE A 135 -11.44 -16.66 2.02
N PHE A 136 -12.13 -16.34 0.94
CA PHE A 136 -13.59 -16.47 0.83
C PHE A 136 -13.95 -17.27 -0.41
N SER A 137 -15.11 -17.90 -0.40
CA SER A 137 -15.71 -18.44 -1.62
C SER A 137 -16.85 -17.55 -2.12
N TYR A 138 -17.14 -17.64 -3.41
CA TYR A 138 -18.23 -16.92 -4.07
C TYR A 138 -18.90 -17.81 -5.12
N LYS A 139 -20.10 -17.39 -5.56
CA LYS A 139 -20.86 -18.08 -6.64
C LYS A 139 -20.73 -17.32 -7.97
N GLY A 140 -20.72 -18.06 -9.07
CA GLY A 140 -20.60 -17.50 -10.42
C GLY A 140 -19.18 -17.51 -10.95
N GLU A 141 -19.00 -17.09 -12.18
CA GLU A 141 -17.71 -17.10 -12.90
C GLU A 141 -16.77 -15.99 -12.43
N LYS A 142 -17.33 -14.81 -12.15
CA LYS A 142 -16.58 -13.64 -11.69
C LYS A 142 -17.34 -12.95 -10.54
N PRO A 143 -16.67 -12.56 -9.45
CA PRO A 143 -17.32 -11.82 -8.38
C PRO A 143 -17.62 -10.38 -8.81
N ALA A 144 -18.77 -9.86 -8.39
CA ALA A 144 -19.14 -8.45 -8.46
C ALA A 144 -18.95 -7.81 -7.07
N GLU A 145 -19.01 -6.48 -7.01
CA GLU A 145 -18.80 -5.70 -5.79
C GLU A 145 -19.77 -6.11 -4.64
N ASN A 146 -21.00 -6.47 -4.99
CA ASN A 146 -22.04 -6.89 -4.05
C ASN A 146 -22.26 -8.42 -4.01
N SER A 147 -21.32 -9.21 -4.55
CA SER A 147 -21.42 -10.66 -4.49
C SER A 147 -21.40 -11.16 -3.05
N PRO A 148 -22.34 -12.03 -2.65
CA PRO A 148 -22.30 -12.65 -1.34
C PRO A 148 -21.06 -13.55 -1.19
N LEU A 149 -20.37 -13.39 -0.06
CA LEU A 149 -19.18 -14.16 0.28
C LEU A 149 -19.54 -15.29 1.26
N PHE A 150 -18.89 -16.42 1.10
CA PHE A 150 -19.05 -17.60 1.91
C PHE A 150 -17.70 -18.05 2.47
N LEU A 151 -17.70 -18.91 3.47
CA LEU A 151 -16.49 -19.55 3.96
C LEU A 151 -15.83 -20.38 2.85
N ALA A 152 -14.51 -20.30 2.78
CA ALA A 152 -13.76 -21.10 1.81
C ALA A 152 -13.68 -22.57 2.28
N PRO A 153 -13.83 -23.55 1.39
CA PRO A 153 -13.85 -24.98 1.75
C PRO A 153 -12.43 -25.56 1.87
N PHE A 154 -11.56 -24.91 2.65
CA PHE A 154 -10.18 -25.34 2.87
C PHE A 154 -9.92 -25.63 4.34
N PHE A 155 -9.23 -26.73 4.63
CA PHE A 155 -8.97 -27.20 6.01
C PHE A 155 -8.02 -26.29 6.80
N ASN A 156 -7.18 -25.53 6.13
CA ASN A 156 -6.25 -24.58 6.74
C ASN A 156 -6.84 -23.16 6.87
N VAL A 157 -8.15 -23.02 6.76
CA VAL A 157 -8.86 -21.75 6.92
C VAL A 157 -9.79 -21.83 8.10
N THR A 158 -9.60 -20.95 9.09
CA THR A 158 -10.50 -20.79 10.24
C THR A 158 -11.27 -19.48 10.10
N GLY A 159 -12.58 -19.56 9.94
CA GLY A 159 -13.39 -18.43 9.51
C GLY A 159 -12.95 -17.99 8.11
N SER A 160 -12.38 -16.80 7.97
CA SER A 160 -11.77 -16.33 6.72
C SER A 160 -10.24 -16.42 6.72
N SER A 161 -9.61 -16.55 7.89
CA SER A 161 -8.16 -16.45 8.04
C SER A 161 -7.47 -17.76 7.65
N ALA A 162 -6.51 -17.67 6.73
CA ALA A 162 -5.65 -18.80 6.39
C ALA A 162 -4.53 -18.96 7.41
N CYS A 163 -4.24 -20.20 7.80
CA CYS A 163 -3.06 -20.54 8.57
C CYS A 163 -1.84 -20.56 7.62
N LEU A 164 -0.96 -19.61 7.79
CA LEU A 164 0.29 -19.49 7.03
C LEU A 164 1.40 -20.12 7.88
N GLY A 165 1.52 -21.42 7.93
CA GLY A 165 2.43 -22.24 8.73
C GLY A 165 3.72 -21.60 9.26
#